data_97cbdda56cc9929d956b0f0cfe264c55
#
_entry.id   97cbdda56cc9929d956b0f0cfe264c55
#
_cell.length_a   1.000
_cell.length_b   1.000
_cell.length_c   1.000
_cell.angle_alpha   90.00
_cell.angle_beta   90.00
_cell.angle_gamma   90.00
#
_symmetry.space_group_name_H-M   'P 1'
#
loop_
_entity.id
_entity.type
_entity.pdbx_description
1 polymer ?
#
loop_
_entity_poly.entity_id
_entity_poly.type
_entity_poly.pdbx_seq_one_letter_code
_entity_poly.pdbx_strand_id
1 'polypeptide(L)' 'MVIKIISDNNDLKRLCYEPLECGKIYNAEYLNKYYTTVFYKIEGVEYKIDIHNKHLIELNQDEIRDWKLKGIGI' A
#
# COMPACT_ATOMS: atom_id res chain seq x y z
N MET A 1 -5.32 5.60 6.02
CA MET A 1 -5.65 4.17 5.86
C MET A 1 -4.39 3.33 5.95
N VAL A 2 -4.51 2.08 6.35
CA VAL A 2 -3.39 1.15 6.40
C VAL A 2 -3.53 0.16 5.24
N ILE A 3 -2.46 -0.02 4.49
CA ILE A 3 -2.46 -0.87 3.29
C ILE A 3 -1.32 -1.88 3.36
N LYS A 4 -1.48 -2.99 2.64
CA LYS A 4 -0.44 -3.99 2.44
C LYS A 4 -0.14 -4.10 0.96
N ILE A 5 1.14 -4.10 0.62
CA ILE A 5 1.57 -4.27 -0.77
C ILE A 5 1.54 -5.74 -1.14
N ILE A 6 0.86 -6.08 -2.22
CA ILE A 6 0.68 -7.46 -2.68
C ILE A 6 1.36 -7.74 -4.02
N SER A 7 1.79 -6.72 -4.75
CA SER A 7 2.58 -6.89 -5.97
C SER A 7 3.99 -7.37 -5.62
N ASP A 8 4.57 -8.21 -6.47
CA ASP A 8 5.94 -8.65 -6.25
C ASP A 8 6.95 -7.53 -6.49
N ASN A 9 8.18 -7.71 -6.02
CA ASN A 9 9.21 -6.68 -6.09
C ASN A 9 9.59 -6.33 -7.54
N ASN A 10 9.49 -7.27 -8.48
CA ASN A 10 9.76 -7.01 -9.88
C ASN A 10 8.72 -6.08 -10.49
N ASP A 11 7.44 -6.28 -10.17
CA ASP A 11 6.36 -5.41 -10.62
C ASP A 11 6.49 -4.01 -10.00
N LEU A 12 6.81 -3.92 -8.74
CA LEU A 12 7.01 -2.64 -8.05
C LEU A 12 8.13 -1.83 -8.71
N LYS A 13 9.22 -2.48 -9.04
CA LYS A 13 10.35 -1.85 -9.71
C LYS A 13 9.98 -1.38 -11.12
N ARG A 14 9.31 -2.24 -11.88
CA ARG A 14 8.88 -1.93 -13.25
C ARG A 14 7.92 -0.76 -13.29
N LEU A 15 7.03 -0.64 -12.31
CA LEU A 15 6.01 0.41 -12.23
C LEU A 15 6.48 1.66 -11.51
N CYS A 16 7.74 1.71 -11.11
CA CYS A 16 8.32 2.83 -10.37
C CYS A 16 7.66 3.07 -9.01
N TYR A 17 7.27 2.01 -8.35
CA TYR A 17 6.68 2.06 -7.00
C TYR A 17 7.72 1.87 -5.89
N GLU A 18 9.00 1.88 -6.22
CA GLU A 18 10.05 1.87 -5.20
C GLU A 18 9.99 3.16 -4.36
N PRO A 19 10.25 3.12 -3.06
CA PRO A 19 10.81 2.00 -2.29
C PRO A 19 9.79 1.03 -1.67
N LEU A 20 8.57 0.95 -2.17
CA LEU A 20 7.58 0.02 -1.65
C LEU A 20 8.06 -1.43 -1.84
N GLU A 21 7.76 -2.27 -0.86
CA GLU A 21 8.18 -3.68 -0.88
C GLU A 21 6.98 -4.62 -0.74
N CYS A 22 7.04 -5.75 -1.43
CA CYS A 22 6.00 -6.78 -1.36
C CYS A 22 5.85 -7.32 0.06
N GLY A 23 4.61 -7.44 0.52
CA GLY A 23 4.30 -7.96 1.84
C GLY A 23 4.41 -6.97 2.98
N LYS A 24 4.93 -5.78 2.74
CA LYS A 24 5.02 -4.75 3.77
C LYS A 24 3.74 -3.96 3.90
N ILE A 25 3.53 -3.43 5.10
CA ILE A 25 2.36 -2.65 5.48
C ILE A 25 2.77 -1.19 5.65
N TYR A 26 1.99 -0.30 5.09
CA TYR A 26 2.25 1.15 5.10
C TYR A 26 1.02 1.94 5.51
N ASN A 27 1.23 3.11 6.08
CA ASN A 27 0.19 4.11 6.23
C ASN A 27 0.07 4.89 4.93
N ALA A 28 -1.14 4.94 4.37
CA ALA A 28 -1.40 5.63 3.12
C ALA A 28 -2.49 6.68 3.32
N GLU A 29 -2.36 7.78 2.59
CA GLU A 29 -3.37 8.82 2.53
C GLU A 29 -4.00 8.82 1.15
N TYR A 30 -5.34 8.74 1.09
CA TYR A 30 -6.08 8.88 -0.15
C TYR A 30 -6.08 10.35 -0.55
N LEU A 31 -5.61 10.64 -1.75
CA LEU A 31 -5.55 12.01 -2.26
C LEU A 31 -6.70 12.30 -3.22
N ASN A 32 -6.81 11.49 -4.28
CA ASN A 32 -7.79 11.72 -5.32
C ASN A 32 -7.99 10.47 -6.17
N LYS A 33 -9.06 10.47 -6.94
CA LYS A 33 -9.35 9.42 -7.93
C LYS A 33 -9.71 10.09 -9.25
N TYR A 34 -9.03 9.67 -10.31
CA TYR A 34 -9.29 10.17 -11.66
C TYR A 34 -9.47 8.96 -12.58
N TYR A 35 -10.68 8.77 -13.10
CA TYR A 35 -11.08 7.57 -13.86
C TYR A 35 -10.77 6.29 -13.07
N THR A 36 -9.85 5.46 -13.58
CA THR A 36 -9.45 4.20 -12.95
C THR A 36 -8.17 4.33 -12.12
N THR A 37 -7.61 5.52 -12.04
CA THR A 37 -6.38 5.78 -11.31
C THR A 37 -6.67 6.43 -9.97
N VAL A 38 -6.14 5.84 -8.90
CA VAL A 38 -6.24 6.38 -7.54
C VAL A 38 -4.87 6.92 -7.13
N PHE A 39 -4.87 8.10 -6.56
CA PHE A 39 -3.65 8.75 -6.07
C PHE A 39 -3.56 8.56 -4.57
N TYR A 40 -2.47 7.95 -4.12
CA TYR A 40 -2.17 7.75 -2.71
C TYR A 40 -0.86 8.43 -2.35
N LYS A 41 -0.79 8.95 -1.13
CA LYS A 41 0.45 9.42 -0.55
C LYS A 41 0.90 8.40 0.50
N ILE A 42 2.02 7.77 0.28
CA ILE A 42 2.58 6.73 1.15
C ILE A 42 3.97 7.20 1.58
N GLU A 43 4.15 7.39 2.89
CA GLU A 43 5.41 7.83 3.49
C GLU A 43 5.98 9.10 2.83
N GLY A 44 5.09 10.05 2.53
CA GLY A 44 5.47 11.33 1.96
C GLY A 44 5.68 11.33 0.45
N VAL A 45 5.47 10.21 -0.22
CA VAL A 45 5.62 10.07 -1.68
C VAL A 45 4.27 9.76 -2.31
N GLU A 46 3.95 10.46 -3.39
CA GLU A 46 2.71 10.29 -4.12
C GLU A 46 2.84 9.17 -5.15
N TYR A 47 1.86 8.25 -5.16
CA TYR A 47 1.80 7.11 -6.09
C TYR A 47 0.49 7.10 -6.85
N LYS A 48 0.56 6.71 -8.12
CA LYS A 48 -0.61 6.49 -8.98
C LYS A 48 -0.84 4.99 -9.10
N ILE A 49 -2.02 4.54 -8.68
CA ILE A 49 -2.33 3.11 -8.65
C ILE A 49 -3.63 2.87 -9.40
N ASP A 50 -3.58 1.96 -10.39
CA ASP A 50 -4.75 1.57 -11.17
C ASP A 50 -5.63 0.63 -10.33
N ILE A 51 -6.92 0.94 -10.25
CA ILE A 51 -7.87 0.13 -9.46
C ILE A 51 -8.10 -1.27 -10.05
N HIS A 52 -7.84 -1.47 -11.32
CA HIS A 52 -7.98 -2.77 -11.98
C HIS A 52 -6.78 -3.69 -11.72
N ASN A 53 -5.63 -3.11 -11.42
CA ASN A 53 -4.42 -3.85 -11.09
C ASN A 53 -4.20 -3.76 -9.58
N LYS A 54 -4.57 -4.81 -8.86
CA LYS A 54 -4.47 -4.82 -7.40
C LYS A 54 -3.01 -4.94 -6.98
N HIS A 55 -2.38 -3.80 -6.73
CA HIS A 55 -1.01 -3.74 -6.20
C HIS A 55 -0.98 -3.63 -4.69
N LEU A 56 -2.11 -3.26 -4.10
CA LEU A 56 -2.24 -3.14 -2.66
C LEU A 56 -3.65 -3.52 -2.21
N ILE A 57 -3.78 -3.84 -0.95
CA ILE A 57 -5.07 -4.06 -0.30
C ILE A 57 -5.16 -3.20 0.94
N GLU A 58 -6.36 -2.68 1.23
CA GLU A 58 -6.63 -1.98 2.47
C GLU A 58 -6.86 -2.99 3.58
N LEU A 59 -6.20 -2.81 4.72
CA LEU A 59 -6.36 -3.70 5.86
C LEU A 59 -7.58 -3.28 6.70
N ASN A 60 -8.32 -4.27 7.19
CA ASN A 60 -9.41 -4.02 8.14
C ASN A 60 -8.85 -3.81 9.56
N GLN A 61 -9.73 -3.48 10.51
CA GLN A 61 -9.33 -3.18 11.88
C GLN A 61 -8.67 -4.36 12.57
N ASP A 62 -9.14 -5.57 12.34
CA ASP A 62 -8.57 -6.79 12.94
C ASP A 62 -7.16 -7.05 12.42
N GLU A 63 -6.95 -6.90 11.12
CA GLU A 63 -5.64 -7.05 10.50
C GLU A 63 -4.65 -6.00 11.01
N ILE A 64 -5.09 -4.75 11.16
CA ILE A 64 -4.29 -3.67 11.71
C ILE A 64 -3.88 -3.98 13.14
N ARG A 65 -4.82 -4.48 13.95
CA ARG A 65 -4.56 -4.86 15.35
C ARG A 65 -3.50 -5.96 15.41
N ASP A 66 -3.64 -6.99 14.61
CA ASP A 66 -2.66 -8.09 14.57
C ASP A 66 -1.28 -7.60 14.17
N TRP A 67 -1.20 -6.73 13.19
CA TRP A 67 0.05 -6.12 12.76
C TRP A 67 0.71 -5.32 13.89
N LYS A 68 -0.06 -4.50 14.59
CA LYS A 68 0.46 -3.70 15.70
C LYS A 68 0.94 -4.58 16.85
N LEU A 69 0.20 -5.64 17.17
CA LEU A 69 0.59 -6.58 18.22
C LEU A 69 1.89 -7.29 17.88
N LYS A 70 2.06 -7.73 16.64
CA LYS A 70 3.30 -8.37 16.18
C LYS A 70 4.49 -7.41 16.25
N GLY A 71 4.26 -6.13 15.99
CA GLY A 71 5.31 -5.12 16.05
C GLY A 71 5.73 -4.74 17.47
N ILE A 72 4.84 -4.94 18.45
CA ILE A 72 5.06 -4.52 19.84
C ILE A 72 5.41 -5.71 20.74
N GLY A 73 4.80 -6.85 20.49
CA GLY A 73 4.86 -8.01 21.38
C GLY A 73 6.06 -8.92 21.17
N ILE A 74 7.00 -8.48 20.45
CA ILE A 74 8.13 -9.33 20.10
C ILE A 74 9.39 -8.96 20.84
#